data_b4bc895132f50200a05d0717a04f5183
#
_entry.id   b4bc895132f50200a05d0717a04f5183
#
_cell.length_a   1.000
_cell.length_b   1.000
_cell.length_c   1.000
_cell.angle_alpha   90.00
_cell.angle_beta   90.00
_cell.angle_gamma   90.00
#
_symmetry.space_group_name_H-M   'P 1'
#
loop_
_entity.id
_entity.type
_entity.pdbx_description
1 polymer ?
#
loop_
_entity_poly.entity_id
_entity_poly.type
_entity_poly.pdbx_seq_one_letter_code
_entity_poly.pdbx_strand_id
1 'polypeptide(L)'
;MMKKFTERLSALGGILSLRQMYIATISSFLYAGLARRSLLPSHGRLLRAQLLNHLPPPARATITHGQLYELALSIIKAIDKVISDKKTIELVEGKADIEFILKTLSQELGSIEYVVLYDCLSIPESITMASFLQVKNFEIIFPSIHLLNPIGLTRFITKQIPITKATMRDVLKVIITSLRAKDGSLIREVDQKVHSYGFDLGEFSKNVSIERVISACEQYAKKGSTLIVSDHGYDVLYDARGFYVSHGLASVCKTHQTVLNFSKISPIMMVFKR
;
A
#
# COMPACT_ATOMS: atom_id res chain seq x y z
N MET A 1 4.83 -5.43 12.43
CA MET A 1 3.95 -4.25 12.65
C MET A 1 2.71 -4.30 11.78
N MET A 2 2.84 -4.47 10.46
CA MET A 2 1.67 -4.58 9.54
C MET A 2 0.69 -5.66 9.97
N LYS A 3 1.16 -6.87 10.31
CA LYS A 3 0.31 -7.96 10.82
C LYS A 3 -0.54 -7.53 12.03
N LYS A 4 0.06 -6.85 13.02
CA LYS A 4 -0.68 -6.37 14.20
C LYS A 4 -1.74 -5.32 13.85
N PHE A 5 -1.43 -4.40 12.90
CA PHE A 5 -2.40 -3.42 12.44
C PHE A 5 -3.57 -4.12 11.73
N THR A 6 -3.26 -5.07 10.84
CA THR A 6 -4.24 -5.90 10.14
C THR A 6 -5.17 -6.63 11.11
N GLU A 7 -4.63 -7.29 12.13
CA GLU A 7 -5.40 -8.00 13.16
C GLU A 7 -6.33 -7.04 13.94
N ARG A 8 -5.86 -5.84 14.28
CA ARG A 8 -6.69 -4.84 14.97
C ARG A 8 -7.79 -4.27 14.10
N LEU A 9 -7.50 -4.01 12.85
CA LEU A 9 -8.51 -3.53 11.91
C LEU A 9 -9.54 -4.64 11.60
N SER A 10 -9.11 -5.89 11.47
CA SER A 10 -9.98 -7.05 11.27
C SER A 10 -10.97 -7.24 12.45
N ALA A 11 -10.52 -6.98 13.68
CA ALA A 11 -11.39 -7.03 14.86
C ALA A 11 -12.55 -6.01 14.79
N LEU A 12 -12.45 -4.97 13.99
CA LEU A 12 -13.52 -4.02 13.70
C LEU A 12 -14.42 -4.45 12.52
N GLY A 13 -14.09 -5.55 11.84
CA GLY A 13 -14.78 -6.00 10.62
C GLY A 13 -16.24 -6.40 10.83
N GLY A 14 -16.69 -6.69 12.08
CA GLY A 14 -18.10 -6.86 12.42
C GLY A 14 -18.90 -5.55 12.51
N ILE A 15 -18.21 -4.40 12.54
CA ILE A 15 -18.82 -3.07 12.71
C ILE A 15 -18.61 -2.20 11.47
N LEU A 16 -17.51 -2.43 10.72
CA LEU A 16 -17.10 -1.63 9.58
C LEU A 16 -17.39 -2.35 8.26
N SER A 17 -18.00 -1.64 7.32
CA SER A 17 -18.00 -2.06 5.91
C SER A 17 -16.58 -2.01 5.34
N LEU A 18 -16.35 -2.68 4.20
CA LEU A 18 -15.05 -2.64 3.51
C LEU A 18 -14.60 -1.20 3.23
N ARG A 19 -15.50 -0.34 2.76
CA ARG A 19 -15.21 1.08 2.52
C ARG A 19 -14.83 1.80 3.82
N GLN A 20 -15.50 1.52 4.92
CA GLN A 20 -15.16 2.10 6.22
C GLN A 20 -13.81 1.59 6.75
N MET A 21 -13.46 0.33 6.52
CA MET A 21 -12.13 -0.20 6.84
C MET A 21 -11.04 0.56 6.07
N TYR A 22 -11.26 0.82 4.78
CA TYR A 22 -10.34 1.60 3.95
C TYR A 22 -10.17 3.03 4.47
N ILE A 23 -11.29 3.72 4.74
CA ILE A 23 -11.26 5.08 5.32
C ILE A 23 -10.57 5.07 6.69
N ALA A 24 -10.83 4.06 7.53
CA ALA A 24 -10.19 3.94 8.84
C ALA A 24 -8.67 3.77 8.71
N THR A 25 -8.21 2.99 7.73
CA THR A 25 -6.78 2.77 7.48
C THR A 25 -6.09 4.06 7.04
N ILE A 26 -6.59 4.73 6.01
CA ILE A 26 -6.02 6.01 5.54
C ILE A 26 -6.03 7.05 6.68
N SER A 27 -7.15 7.14 7.41
CA SER A 27 -7.29 8.09 8.52
C SER A 27 -6.29 7.82 9.64
N SER A 28 -6.00 6.55 9.95
CA SER A 28 -5.03 6.18 11.00
C SER A 28 -3.63 6.65 10.65
N PHE A 29 -3.20 6.41 9.40
CA PHE A 29 -1.89 6.86 8.93
C PHE A 29 -1.80 8.38 8.85
N LEU A 30 -2.84 9.03 8.34
CA LEU A 30 -2.84 10.48 8.20
C LEU A 30 -2.86 11.17 9.56
N TYR A 31 -3.67 10.68 10.50
CA TYR A 31 -3.70 11.19 11.87
C TYR A 31 -2.33 11.04 12.54
N ALA A 32 -1.70 9.87 12.43
CA ALA A 32 -0.37 9.62 12.99
C ALA A 32 0.72 10.50 12.33
N GLY A 33 0.67 10.68 11.01
CA GLY A 33 1.58 11.54 10.28
C GLY A 33 1.47 13.02 10.67
N LEU A 34 0.24 13.52 10.81
CA LEU A 34 -0.03 14.88 11.25
C LEU A 34 0.38 15.09 12.72
N ALA A 35 0.06 14.17 13.62
CA ALA A 35 0.44 14.23 15.02
C ALA A 35 1.96 14.30 15.18
N ARG A 36 2.69 13.43 14.48
CA ARG A 36 4.16 13.39 14.49
C ARG A 36 4.79 14.73 14.06
N ARG A 37 4.14 15.47 13.17
CA ARG A 37 4.60 16.75 12.64
C ARG A 37 4.03 17.96 13.39
N SER A 38 3.27 17.75 14.47
CA SER A 38 2.56 18.79 15.21
C SER A 38 1.54 19.58 14.36
N LEU A 39 0.97 18.94 13.34
CA LEU A 39 0.05 19.57 12.38
C LEU A 39 -1.43 19.34 12.71
N LEU A 40 -1.77 18.55 13.73
CA LEU A 40 -3.16 18.32 14.14
C LEU A 40 -3.92 19.61 14.47
N PRO A 41 -3.36 20.63 15.14
CA PRO A 41 -4.07 21.87 15.41
C PRO A 41 -4.56 22.59 14.15
N SER A 42 -3.76 22.57 13.09
CA SER A 42 -4.06 23.27 11.83
C SER A 42 -4.88 22.42 10.84
N HIS A 43 -4.61 21.11 10.73
CA HIS A 43 -5.18 20.23 9.71
C HIS A 43 -6.15 19.20 10.24
N GLY A 44 -6.29 19.04 11.55
CA GLY A 44 -7.18 18.06 12.16
C GLY A 44 -8.67 18.26 11.84
N ARG A 45 -9.11 19.51 11.65
CA ARG A 45 -10.49 19.81 11.22
C ARG A 45 -10.74 19.29 9.80
N LEU A 46 -9.78 19.48 8.89
CA LEU A 46 -9.87 19.02 7.51
C LEU A 46 -9.88 17.49 7.45
N LEU A 47 -8.97 16.84 8.18
CA LEU A 47 -8.96 15.37 8.30
C LEU A 47 -10.31 14.85 8.81
N ARG A 48 -10.88 15.49 9.84
CA ARG A 48 -12.19 15.12 10.37
C ARG A 48 -13.28 15.24 9.32
N ALA A 49 -13.35 16.37 8.63
CA ALA A 49 -14.37 16.63 7.61
C ALA A 49 -14.27 15.67 6.42
N GLN A 50 -13.08 15.41 5.90
CA GLN A 50 -12.88 14.59 4.71
C GLN A 50 -13.00 13.08 4.98
N LEU A 51 -12.57 12.59 6.14
CA LEU A 51 -12.43 11.16 6.41
C LEU A 51 -13.09 10.70 7.71
N LEU A 52 -12.73 11.28 8.86
CA LEU A 52 -13.14 10.73 10.16
C LEU A 52 -14.64 10.76 10.41
N ASN A 53 -15.37 11.75 9.87
CA ASN A 53 -16.82 11.83 10.04
C ASN A 53 -17.59 10.70 9.33
N HIS A 54 -16.95 10.03 8.36
CA HIS A 54 -17.53 8.86 7.66
C HIS A 54 -17.41 7.56 8.46
N LEU A 55 -16.74 7.59 9.62
CA LEU A 55 -16.54 6.43 10.48
C LEU A 55 -17.47 6.46 11.70
N PRO A 56 -17.90 5.29 12.20
CA PRO A 56 -18.63 5.20 13.45
C PRO A 56 -17.74 5.61 14.65
N PRO A 57 -18.36 6.09 15.77
CA PRO A 57 -17.60 6.58 16.92
C PRO A 57 -16.53 5.63 17.48
N PRO A 58 -16.77 4.30 17.61
CA PRO A 58 -15.75 3.36 18.10
C PRO A 58 -14.50 3.34 17.22
N ALA A 59 -14.66 3.35 15.90
CA ALA A 59 -13.52 3.37 14.98
C ALA A 59 -12.76 4.69 15.06
N ARG A 60 -13.46 5.82 15.17
CA ARG A 60 -12.82 7.13 15.38
C ARG A 60 -11.96 7.17 16.65
N ALA A 61 -12.49 6.65 17.75
CA ALA A 61 -11.76 6.58 19.02
C ALA A 61 -10.49 5.72 18.92
N THR A 62 -10.56 4.59 18.21
CA THR A 62 -9.41 3.70 17.97
C THR A 62 -8.31 4.39 17.16
N ILE A 63 -8.69 5.30 16.25
CA ILE A 63 -7.74 6.08 15.44
C ILE A 63 -7.11 7.21 16.26
N THR A 64 -7.91 7.96 17.02
CA THR A 64 -7.44 9.19 17.66
C THR A 64 -6.80 8.99 19.03
N HIS A 65 -7.13 7.93 19.74
CA HIS A 65 -6.68 7.66 21.11
C HIS A 65 -6.29 6.20 21.37
N GLY A 66 -6.25 5.35 20.34
CA GLY A 66 -6.11 3.91 20.53
C GLY A 66 -4.97 3.28 19.73
N GLN A 67 -5.03 1.95 19.66
CA GLN A 67 -3.95 1.12 19.13
C GLN A 67 -3.71 1.30 17.64
N LEU A 68 -4.69 1.69 16.83
CA LEU A 68 -4.48 1.94 15.39
C LEU A 68 -3.56 3.14 15.17
N TYR A 69 -3.70 4.19 15.97
CA TYR A 69 -2.77 5.33 15.94
C TYR A 69 -1.32 4.90 16.22
N GLU A 70 -1.08 4.17 17.32
CA GLU A 70 0.26 3.73 17.73
C GLU A 70 0.91 2.82 16.68
N LEU A 71 0.13 1.91 16.11
CA LEU A 71 0.61 1.00 15.07
C LEU A 71 0.90 1.76 13.76
N ALA A 72 0.05 2.70 13.36
CA ALA A 72 0.30 3.55 12.19
C ALA A 72 1.59 4.38 12.37
N LEU A 73 1.78 4.99 13.54
CA LEU A 73 2.97 5.75 13.86
C LEU A 73 4.24 4.88 13.82
N SER A 74 4.16 3.66 14.33
CA SER A 74 5.28 2.72 14.31
C SER A 74 5.64 2.29 12.88
N ILE A 75 4.65 2.06 12.02
CA ILE A 75 4.86 1.73 10.60
C ILE A 75 5.48 2.93 9.86
N ILE A 76 4.97 4.15 10.04
CA ILE A 76 5.54 5.37 9.45
C ILE A 76 7.01 5.52 9.83
N LYS A 77 7.34 5.38 11.12
CA LYS A 77 8.74 5.48 11.59
C LYS A 77 9.65 4.42 10.96
N ALA A 78 9.16 3.19 10.80
CA ALA A 78 9.93 2.12 10.17
C ALA A 78 10.17 2.40 8.68
N ILE A 79 9.16 2.87 7.96
CA ILE A 79 9.27 3.24 6.54
C ILE A 79 10.26 4.40 6.36
N ASP A 80 10.13 5.46 7.15
CA ASP A 80 11.05 6.59 7.07
C ASP A 80 12.50 6.19 7.33
N LYS A 81 12.71 5.25 8.27
CA LYS A 81 14.05 4.70 8.54
C LYS A 81 14.61 3.98 7.30
N VAL A 82 13.82 3.12 6.67
CA VAL A 82 14.25 2.39 5.46
C VAL A 82 14.55 3.34 4.31
N ILE A 83 13.68 4.34 4.08
CA ILE A 83 13.85 5.32 3.00
C ILE A 83 15.05 6.26 3.25
N SER A 84 15.39 6.55 4.50
CA SER A 84 16.53 7.42 4.85
C SER A 84 17.86 6.70 4.94
N ASP A 85 17.86 5.36 4.91
CA ASP A 85 19.09 4.57 4.95
C ASP A 85 19.80 4.61 3.59
N LYS A 86 20.89 5.41 3.52
CA LYS A 86 21.70 5.56 2.30
C LYS A 86 22.20 4.24 1.74
N LYS A 87 22.61 3.29 2.59
CA LYS A 87 23.09 1.97 2.14
C LYS A 87 22.00 1.18 1.44
N THR A 88 20.78 1.19 1.99
CA THR A 88 19.63 0.52 1.38
C THR A 88 19.30 1.16 0.03
N ILE A 89 19.30 2.49 -0.07
CA ILE A 89 19.02 3.21 -1.33
C ILE A 89 20.11 2.94 -2.36
N GLU A 90 21.38 3.03 -2.01
CA GLU A 90 22.51 2.76 -2.92
C GLU A 90 22.49 1.32 -3.44
N LEU A 91 22.17 0.33 -2.58
CA LEU A 91 22.01 -1.06 -3.00
C LEU A 91 20.86 -1.25 -4.00
N VAL A 92 19.74 -0.54 -3.80
CA VAL A 92 18.57 -0.63 -4.67
C VAL A 92 18.78 0.15 -5.98
N GLU A 93 19.42 1.31 -5.97
CA GLU A 93 19.76 2.06 -7.19
C GLU A 93 20.78 1.32 -8.06
N GLY A 94 21.71 0.58 -7.43
CA GLY A 94 22.78 -0.12 -8.13
C GLY A 94 22.36 -1.44 -8.78
N LYS A 95 21.47 -2.21 -8.20
CA LYS A 95 21.02 -3.54 -8.70
C LYS A 95 19.77 -4.00 -7.96
N ALA A 96 18.60 -3.51 -8.30
CA ALA A 96 17.40 -4.26 -7.96
C ALA A 96 17.30 -5.45 -8.92
N ASP A 97 17.99 -6.52 -8.61
CA ASP A 97 17.84 -7.78 -9.32
C ASP A 97 16.49 -8.38 -8.98
N ILE A 98 15.51 -8.19 -9.85
CA ILE A 98 14.17 -8.72 -9.67
C ILE A 98 14.20 -10.25 -9.48
N GLU A 99 15.15 -10.96 -10.10
CA GLU A 99 15.31 -12.40 -9.94
C GLU A 99 15.76 -12.76 -8.52
N PHE A 100 16.66 -11.97 -7.93
CA PHE A 100 17.10 -12.16 -6.54
C PHE A 100 15.92 -11.96 -5.57
N ILE A 101 15.12 -10.90 -5.78
CA ILE A 101 13.93 -10.64 -4.95
C ILE A 101 12.93 -11.79 -5.07
N LEU A 102 12.63 -12.24 -6.28
CA LEU A 102 11.69 -13.32 -6.53
C LEU A 102 12.18 -14.66 -5.95
N LYS A 103 13.48 -14.96 -6.06
CA LYS A 103 14.09 -16.14 -5.44
C LYS A 103 13.96 -16.09 -3.91
N THR A 104 14.24 -14.95 -3.30
CA THR A 104 14.13 -14.76 -1.85
C THR A 104 12.67 -14.91 -1.39
N LEU A 105 11.71 -14.32 -2.12
CA LEU A 105 10.28 -14.48 -1.85
C LEU A 105 9.84 -15.93 -1.93
N SER A 106 10.28 -16.67 -2.97
CA SER A 106 9.98 -18.09 -3.11
C SER A 106 10.53 -18.94 -1.95
N GLN A 107 11.73 -18.61 -1.46
CA GLN A 107 12.34 -19.28 -0.31
C GLN A 107 11.57 -19.00 0.99
N GLU A 108 11.13 -17.77 1.21
CA GLU A 108 10.44 -17.36 2.42
C GLU A 108 8.96 -17.77 2.44
N LEU A 109 8.27 -17.64 1.32
CA LEU A 109 6.83 -17.85 1.20
C LEU A 109 6.43 -19.27 0.74
N GLY A 110 7.40 -20.05 0.23
CA GLY A 110 7.13 -21.38 -0.33
C GLY A 110 6.52 -21.33 -1.73
N SER A 111 5.63 -22.29 -2.05
CA SER A 111 5.02 -22.39 -3.37
C SER A 111 4.04 -21.27 -3.63
N ILE A 112 4.29 -20.50 -4.69
CA ILE A 112 3.42 -19.42 -5.17
C ILE A 112 2.75 -19.91 -6.44
N GLU A 113 1.41 -20.05 -6.41
CA GLU A 113 0.64 -20.57 -7.54
C GLU A 113 0.08 -19.47 -8.44
N TYR A 114 -0.22 -18.31 -7.89
CA TYR A 114 -0.79 -17.16 -8.61
C TYR A 114 -0.12 -15.86 -8.22
N VAL A 115 -0.18 -14.87 -9.11
CA VAL A 115 0.41 -13.55 -8.90
C VAL A 115 -0.61 -12.47 -9.22
N VAL A 116 -0.79 -11.51 -8.33
CA VAL A 116 -1.52 -10.27 -8.62
C VAL A 116 -0.55 -9.11 -8.48
N LEU A 117 -0.21 -8.49 -9.60
CA LEU A 117 0.64 -7.32 -9.67
C LEU A 117 -0.24 -6.07 -9.67
N TYR A 118 0.03 -5.17 -8.76
CA TYR A 118 -0.67 -3.90 -8.67
C TYR A 118 0.23 -2.76 -9.15
N ASP A 119 -0.38 -1.83 -9.85
CA ASP A 119 0.19 -0.53 -10.20
C ASP A 119 -0.25 0.47 -9.11
N CYS A 120 0.72 0.97 -8.33
CA CYS A 120 0.51 1.95 -7.28
C CYS A 120 -0.30 1.48 -6.03
N LEU A 121 -0.31 0.17 -5.69
CA LEU A 121 -0.92 -0.28 -4.44
C LEU A 121 -0.08 0.19 -3.24
N SER A 122 -0.64 1.01 -2.37
CA SER A 122 0.07 1.56 -1.23
C SER A 122 -0.24 0.81 0.08
N ILE A 123 0.38 1.22 1.17
CA ILE A 123 0.22 0.61 2.50
C ILE A 123 -1.26 0.60 2.97
N PRO A 124 -2.06 1.69 2.81
CA PRO A 124 -3.45 1.68 3.24
C PRO A 124 -4.30 0.62 2.54
N GLU A 125 -4.19 0.49 1.22
CA GLU A 125 -4.94 -0.50 0.45
C GLU A 125 -4.51 -1.93 0.82
N SER A 126 -3.21 -2.16 0.97
CA SER A 126 -2.65 -3.47 1.34
C SER A 126 -3.14 -3.95 2.70
N ILE A 127 -3.13 -3.07 3.71
CA ILE A 127 -3.62 -3.40 5.05
C ILE A 127 -5.14 -3.61 5.03
N THR A 128 -5.88 -2.78 4.29
CA THR A 128 -7.34 -2.94 4.15
C THR A 128 -7.68 -4.28 3.50
N MET A 129 -6.98 -4.63 2.42
CA MET A 129 -7.12 -5.91 1.73
C MET A 129 -6.84 -7.07 2.69
N ALA A 130 -5.70 -7.05 3.35
CA ALA A 130 -5.31 -8.10 4.31
C ALA A 130 -6.34 -8.24 5.44
N SER A 131 -6.80 -7.12 6.01
CA SER A 131 -7.79 -7.14 7.11
C SER A 131 -9.14 -7.70 6.67
N PHE A 132 -9.62 -7.30 5.50
CA PHE A 132 -10.87 -7.78 4.95
C PHE A 132 -10.82 -9.27 4.60
N LEU A 133 -9.71 -9.74 4.01
CA LEU A 133 -9.52 -11.14 3.68
C LEU A 133 -9.38 -12.02 4.94
N GLN A 134 -8.76 -11.51 6.02
CA GLN A 134 -8.75 -12.21 7.30
C GLN A 134 -10.16 -12.41 7.88
N VAL A 135 -11.04 -11.40 7.80
CA VAL A 135 -12.44 -11.54 8.19
C VAL A 135 -13.16 -12.63 7.39
N LYS A 136 -12.72 -12.86 6.14
CA LYS A 136 -13.22 -13.95 5.25
C LYS A 136 -12.48 -15.28 5.40
N ASN A 137 -11.71 -15.46 6.47
CA ASN A 137 -10.95 -16.69 6.76
C ASN A 137 -9.84 -17.03 5.74
N PHE A 138 -9.23 -16.01 5.14
CA PHE A 138 -7.97 -16.18 4.43
C PHE A 138 -6.77 -16.02 5.38
N GLU A 139 -5.71 -16.75 5.12
CA GLU A 139 -4.43 -16.57 5.77
C GLU A 139 -3.58 -15.55 5.01
N ILE A 140 -2.91 -14.66 5.76
CA ILE A 140 -2.08 -13.59 5.21
C ILE A 140 -0.67 -13.74 5.78
N ILE A 141 0.33 -13.85 4.90
CA ILE A 141 1.73 -13.83 5.26
C ILE A 141 2.37 -12.57 4.71
N PHE A 142 2.97 -11.75 5.59
CA PHE A 142 3.83 -10.65 5.21
C PHE A 142 5.27 -11.13 5.24
N PRO A 143 6.02 -11.09 4.12
CA PRO A 143 7.42 -11.47 4.11
C PRO A 143 8.27 -10.50 4.93
N SER A 144 9.47 -10.94 5.31
CA SER A 144 10.44 -10.10 6.02
C SER A 144 11.08 -9.06 5.11
N ILE A 145 11.09 -9.32 3.81
CA ILE A 145 11.66 -8.41 2.80
C ILE A 145 10.63 -7.41 2.30
N HIS A 146 11.13 -6.23 1.92
CA HIS A 146 10.35 -5.17 1.29
C HIS A 146 10.96 -4.83 -0.06
N LEU A 147 10.12 -4.63 -1.06
CA LEU A 147 10.57 -4.05 -2.33
C LEU A 147 10.62 -2.53 -2.15
N LEU A 148 11.80 -1.97 -2.38
CA LEU A 148 12.01 -0.53 -2.38
C LEU A 148 12.09 -0.02 -3.82
N ASN A 149 11.25 0.94 -4.17
CA ASN A 149 11.30 1.67 -5.44
C ASN A 149 11.76 3.10 -5.16
N PRO A 150 13.06 3.43 -5.29
CA PRO A 150 13.62 4.70 -4.80
C PRO A 150 13.06 5.93 -5.50
N ILE A 151 12.49 5.78 -6.69
CA ILE A 151 11.88 6.89 -7.43
C ILE A 151 10.35 6.90 -7.35
N GLY A 152 9.72 5.85 -6.76
CA GLY A 152 8.27 5.74 -6.64
C GLY A 152 7.53 5.77 -7.98
N LEU A 153 8.07 5.13 -9.01
CA LEU A 153 7.52 5.11 -10.37
C LEU A 153 7.67 3.75 -11.02
N THR A 154 6.68 3.36 -11.81
CA THR A 154 6.65 2.12 -12.62
C THR A 154 7.92 1.92 -13.46
N ARG A 155 8.49 3.01 -13.99
CA ARG A 155 9.70 2.94 -14.83
C ARG A 155 10.92 2.35 -14.11
N PHE A 156 10.98 2.39 -12.77
CA PHE A 156 12.07 1.77 -12.04
C PHE A 156 12.01 0.24 -12.20
N ILE A 157 10.85 -0.36 -11.98
CA ILE A 157 10.66 -1.81 -12.09
C ILE A 157 10.79 -2.28 -13.55
N THR A 158 10.19 -1.55 -14.51
CA THR A 158 10.28 -1.93 -15.93
C THR A 158 11.68 -1.90 -16.48
N LYS A 159 12.58 -1.07 -15.95
CA LYS A 159 14.00 -1.04 -16.31
C LYS A 159 14.82 -2.20 -15.75
N GLN A 160 14.29 -2.95 -14.77
CA GLN A 160 15.01 -4.10 -14.19
C GLN A 160 14.88 -5.37 -15.05
N ILE A 161 13.98 -5.39 -16.02
CA ILE A 161 13.80 -6.55 -16.90
C ILE A 161 14.50 -6.32 -18.26
N PRO A 162 15.07 -7.38 -18.88
CA PRO A 162 15.87 -7.26 -20.10
C PRO A 162 14.99 -7.14 -21.37
N ILE A 163 14.00 -6.25 -21.34
CA ILE A 163 13.07 -5.99 -22.45
C ILE A 163 13.10 -4.50 -22.78
N THR A 164 13.41 -4.15 -24.00
CA THR A 164 13.38 -2.76 -24.47
C THR A 164 11.95 -2.22 -24.45
N LYS A 165 11.73 -1.07 -23.78
CA LYS A 165 10.40 -0.45 -23.58
C LYS A 165 9.41 -1.38 -22.85
N ALA A 166 9.91 -2.12 -21.86
CA ALA A 166 9.09 -3.01 -21.05
C ALA A 166 7.89 -2.30 -20.41
N THR A 167 6.80 -3.01 -20.34
CA THR A 167 5.54 -2.60 -19.69
C THR A 167 5.32 -3.35 -18.39
N MET A 168 4.34 -2.93 -17.57
CA MET A 168 3.94 -3.69 -16.38
C MET A 168 3.42 -5.11 -16.70
N ARG A 169 2.87 -5.32 -17.90
CA ARG A 169 2.49 -6.67 -18.35
C ARG A 169 3.71 -7.56 -18.56
N ASP A 170 4.82 -6.98 -19.02
CA ASP A 170 6.07 -7.72 -19.20
C ASP A 170 6.70 -8.04 -17.84
N VAL A 171 6.64 -7.11 -16.88
CA VAL A 171 7.02 -7.38 -15.48
C VAL A 171 6.20 -8.54 -14.91
N LEU A 172 4.88 -8.53 -15.06
CA LEU A 172 4.02 -9.62 -14.61
C LEU A 172 4.42 -10.97 -15.23
N LYS A 173 4.69 -11.02 -16.54
CA LYS A 173 5.16 -12.24 -17.22
C LYS A 173 6.48 -12.75 -16.65
N VAL A 174 7.45 -11.85 -16.40
CA VAL A 174 8.73 -12.21 -15.77
C VAL A 174 8.49 -12.80 -14.39
N ILE A 175 7.66 -12.19 -13.56
CA ILE A 175 7.33 -12.70 -12.21
C ILE A 175 6.70 -14.10 -12.30
N ILE A 176 5.68 -14.28 -13.14
CA ILE A 176 4.99 -15.57 -13.34
C ILE A 176 5.99 -16.64 -13.77
N THR A 177 6.85 -16.35 -14.76
CA THR A 177 7.84 -17.31 -15.28
C THR A 177 8.88 -17.66 -14.19
N SER A 178 9.44 -16.67 -13.52
CA SER A 178 10.48 -16.88 -12.50
C SER A 178 9.97 -17.66 -11.28
N LEU A 179 8.73 -17.43 -10.87
CA LEU A 179 8.09 -18.14 -9.76
C LEU A 179 7.44 -19.47 -10.20
N ARG A 180 7.38 -19.75 -11.50
CA ARG A 180 6.62 -20.88 -12.08
C ARG A 180 5.15 -20.88 -11.66
N ALA A 181 4.59 -19.68 -11.50
CA ALA A 181 3.19 -19.52 -11.16
C ALA A 181 2.29 -19.94 -12.34
N LYS A 182 1.08 -20.40 -12.05
CA LYS A 182 0.11 -20.88 -13.04
C LYS A 182 -0.50 -19.77 -13.87
N ASP A 183 -0.76 -18.61 -13.22
CA ASP A 183 -1.44 -17.46 -13.83
C ASP A 183 -1.28 -16.22 -12.96
N GLY A 184 -1.70 -15.07 -13.50
CA GLY A 184 -1.69 -13.80 -12.75
C GLY A 184 -2.45 -12.69 -13.43
N SER A 185 -2.65 -11.58 -12.72
CA SER A 185 -3.31 -10.39 -13.25
C SER A 185 -2.60 -9.10 -12.87
N LEU A 186 -2.81 -8.06 -13.69
CA LEU A 186 -2.34 -6.69 -13.46
C LEU A 186 -3.55 -5.80 -13.13
N ILE A 187 -3.49 -5.13 -11.99
CA ILE A 187 -4.54 -4.23 -11.48
C ILE A 187 -3.99 -2.79 -11.44
N ARG A 188 -4.66 -1.86 -12.10
CA ARG A 188 -4.28 -0.45 -12.23
C ARG A 188 -5.27 0.51 -11.58
N GLU A 189 -6.18 0.01 -10.78
CA GLU A 189 -7.27 0.81 -10.20
C GLU A 189 -6.73 2.00 -9.40
N VAL A 190 -5.74 1.78 -8.52
CA VAL A 190 -5.20 2.82 -7.64
C VAL A 190 -4.44 3.88 -8.45
N ASP A 191 -3.56 3.47 -9.37
CA ASP A 191 -2.80 4.37 -10.24
C ASP A 191 -3.71 5.31 -11.05
N GLN A 192 -4.74 4.75 -11.67
CA GLN A 192 -5.73 5.52 -12.42
C GLN A 192 -6.44 6.56 -11.54
N LYS A 193 -6.70 6.24 -10.26
CA LYS A 193 -7.35 7.18 -9.35
C LYS A 193 -6.40 8.23 -8.80
N VAL A 194 -5.13 7.91 -8.59
CA VAL A 194 -4.10 8.91 -8.26
C VAL A 194 -4.03 9.97 -9.37
N HIS A 195 -4.01 9.55 -10.63
CA HIS A 195 -3.96 10.48 -11.77
C HIS A 195 -5.25 11.28 -11.97
N SER A 196 -6.41 10.72 -11.64
CA SER A 196 -7.71 11.38 -11.89
C SER A 196 -8.20 12.22 -10.71
N TYR A 197 -7.90 11.83 -9.47
CA TYR A 197 -8.46 12.41 -8.25
C TYR A 197 -7.41 12.74 -7.17
N GLY A 198 -6.12 12.56 -7.47
CA GLY A 198 -5.04 12.79 -6.50
C GLY A 198 -4.92 14.23 -5.98
N PHE A 199 -5.56 15.19 -6.65
CA PHE A 199 -5.61 16.59 -6.22
C PHE A 199 -6.48 16.83 -4.97
N ASP A 200 -7.30 15.86 -4.54
CA ASP A 200 -8.07 15.88 -3.30
C ASP A 200 -8.15 14.48 -2.69
N LEU A 201 -7.61 14.30 -1.48
CA LEU A 201 -7.59 13.00 -0.80
C LEU A 201 -9.00 12.46 -0.49
N GLY A 202 -9.94 13.35 -0.17
CA GLY A 202 -11.34 12.99 0.08
C GLY A 202 -11.99 12.40 -1.17
N GLU A 203 -11.84 13.05 -2.31
CA GLU A 203 -12.33 12.57 -3.61
C GLU A 203 -11.58 11.31 -4.05
N PHE A 204 -10.26 11.25 -3.91
CA PHE A 204 -9.48 10.05 -4.18
C PHE A 204 -10.02 8.86 -3.38
N SER A 205 -10.16 9.01 -2.06
CA SER A 205 -10.61 7.92 -1.18
C SER A 205 -12.04 7.45 -1.48
N LYS A 206 -12.92 8.31 -1.99
CA LYS A 206 -14.28 7.95 -2.42
C LYS A 206 -14.27 7.21 -3.76
N ASN A 207 -13.39 7.57 -4.69
CA ASN A 207 -13.39 7.08 -6.06
C ASN A 207 -12.52 5.84 -6.29
N VAL A 208 -11.60 5.50 -5.38
CA VAL A 208 -10.91 4.20 -5.44
C VAL A 208 -11.92 3.08 -5.22
N SER A 209 -12.10 2.19 -6.20
CA SER A 209 -12.92 1.00 -6.02
C SER A 209 -12.14 -0.06 -5.25
N ILE A 210 -12.17 0.05 -3.91
CA ILE A 210 -11.47 -0.91 -3.03
C ILE A 210 -12.00 -2.33 -3.23
N GLU A 211 -13.25 -2.49 -3.65
CA GLU A 211 -13.87 -3.75 -4.01
C GLU A 211 -13.15 -4.40 -5.21
N ARG A 212 -12.82 -3.61 -6.25
CA ARG A 212 -12.04 -4.08 -7.42
C ARG A 212 -10.61 -4.43 -7.04
N VAL A 213 -10.00 -3.61 -6.20
CA VAL A 213 -8.64 -3.88 -5.69
C VAL A 213 -8.58 -5.24 -5.00
N ILE A 214 -9.58 -5.59 -4.18
CA ILE A 214 -9.58 -6.83 -3.40
C ILE A 214 -10.10 -8.03 -4.22
N SER A 215 -11.07 -7.84 -5.10
CA SER A 215 -11.73 -8.95 -5.81
C SER A 215 -10.75 -9.79 -6.64
N ALA A 216 -9.78 -9.17 -7.30
CA ALA A 216 -8.76 -9.89 -8.07
C ALA A 216 -7.92 -10.81 -7.16
N CYS A 217 -7.47 -10.29 -6.01
CA CYS A 217 -6.75 -11.08 -5.02
C CYS A 217 -7.62 -12.24 -4.49
N GLU A 218 -8.86 -11.95 -4.09
CA GLU A 218 -9.78 -12.96 -3.55
C GLU A 218 -10.06 -14.09 -4.54
N GLN A 219 -10.22 -13.78 -5.83
CA GLN A 219 -10.46 -14.78 -6.87
C GLN A 219 -9.31 -15.77 -7.02
N TYR A 220 -8.06 -15.28 -7.03
CA TYR A 220 -6.89 -16.16 -7.12
C TYR A 220 -6.62 -16.89 -5.81
N ALA A 221 -6.75 -16.21 -4.67
CA ALA A 221 -6.51 -16.82 -3.35
C ALA A 221 -7.51 -17.95 -2.99
N LYS A 222 -8.69 -17.98 -3.62
CA LYS A 222 -9.62 -19.10 -3.55
C LYS A 222 -9.12 -20.36 -4.30
N LYS A 223 -8.24 -20.18 -5.29
CA LYS A 223 -7.70 -21.27 -6.13
C LYS A 223 -6.38 -21.80 -5.60
N GLY A 224 -5.61 -20.99 -4.88
CA GLY A 224 -4.30 -21.38 -4.34
C GLY A 224 -3.51 -20.21 -3.75
N SER A 225 -2.26 -20.48 -3.37
CA SER A 225 -1.37 -19.49 -2.81
C SER A 225 -1.08 -18.36 -3.80
N THR A 226 -1.42 -17.15 -3.41
CA THR A 226 -1.40 -15.98 -4.29
C THR A 226 -0.45 -14.93 -3.76
N LEU A 227 0.59 -14.60 -4.53
CA LEU A 227 1.49 -13.49 -4.25
C LEU A 227 0.82 -12.18 -4.69
N ILE A 228 0.77 -11.24 -3.77
CA ILE A 228 0.39 -9.85 -4.00
C ILE A 228 1.67 -9.03 -3.98
N VAL A 229 1.91 -8.26 -5.04
CA VAL A 229 3.06 -7.36 -5.14
C VAL A 229 2.65 -6.07 -5.84
N SER A 230 3.18 -4.94 -5.38
CA SER A 230 3.06 -3.65 -6.07
C SER A 230 4.41 -3.21 -6.61
N ASP A 231 4.40 -2.39 -7.65
CA ASP A 231 5.61 -1.76 -8.19
C ASP A 231 6.04 -0.53 -7.38
N HIS A 232 5.10 0.20 -6.81
CA HIS A 232 5.30 1.34 -5.89
C HIS A 232 3.99 1.64 -5.13
N GLY A 233 4.04 2.59 -4.20
CA GLY A 233 2.87 3.17 -3.56
C GLY A 233 2.66 4.64 -3.97
N TYR A 234 1.98 5.40 -3.12
CA TYR A 234 1.78 6.86 -3.29
C TYR A 234 2.10 7.60 -1.99
N ASP A 235 2.39 8.90 -2.14
CA ASP A 235 2.61 9.83 -1.03
C ASP A 235 1.33 10.62 -0.74
N VAL A 236 1.13 11.00 0.52
CA VAL A 236 0.13 12.00 0.87
C VAL A 236 0.85 13.30 1.24
N LEU A 237 0.48 14.33 0.50
CA LEU A 237 1.01 15.68 0.61
C LEU A 237 -0.05 16.59 1.22
N TYR A 238 0.36 17.77 1.69
CA TYR A 238 -0.57 18.78 2.19
C TYR A 238 -0.08 20.21 1.87
N ASP A 239 -1.04 21.13 1.79
CA ASP A 239 -0.84 22.56 1.82
C ASP A 239 -1.96 23.23 2.65
N ALA A 240 -2.08 24.54 2.59
CA ALA A 240 -3.10 25.30 3.30
C ALA A 240 -4.55 24.97 2.85
N ARG A 241 -4.73 24.38 1.66
CA ARG A 241 -6.04 24.06 1.06
C ARG A 241 -6.49 22.64 1.34
N GLY A 242 -5.57 21.67 1.50
CA GLY A 242 -5.98 20.29 1.70
C GLY A 242 -4.89 19.25 1.64
N PHE A 243 -5.33 18.02 1.47
CA PHE A 243 -4.49 16.84 1.28
C PHE A 243 -4.54 16.36 -0.17
N TYR A 244 -3.41 15.95 -0.68
CA TYR A 244 -3.20 15.52 -2.06
C TYR A 244 -2.53 14.15 -2.07
N VAL A 245 -2.82 13.36 -3.09
CA VAL A 245 -2.19 12.06 -3.34
C VAL A 245 -1.33 12.17 -4.59
N SER A 246 -0.09 11.69 -4.52
CA SER A 246 0.85 11.74 -5.64
C SER A 246 1.86 10.60 -5.55
N HIS A 247 2.51 10.27 -6.66
CA HIS A 247 3.65 9.37 -6.68
C HIS A 247 4.76 9.89 -7.61
N GLY A 248 6.02 9.51 -7.30
CA GLY A 248 7.20 9.93 -8.04
C GLY A 248 7.62 11.38 -7.83
N LEU A 249 8.85 11.67 -8.18
CA LEU A 249 9.49 12.98 -7.94
C LEU A 249 8.94 14.12 -8.81
N ALA A 250 8.26 13.81 -9.90
CA ALA A 250 7.96 14.78 -10.96
C ALA A 250 6.68 15.61 -10.73
N SER A 251 5.81 15.19 -9.83
CA SER A 251 4.46 15.75 -9.71
C SER A 251 4.29 16.72 -8.55
N VAL A 252 5.31 16.89 -7.71
CA VAL A 252 5.18 17.69 -6.52
C VAL A 252 5.50 19.15 -6.81
N CYS A 253 4.49 19.99 -6.76
CA CYS A 253 4.70 21.43 -6.68
C CYS A 253 5.61 21.74 -5.47
N LYS A 254 6.63 22.57 -5.63
CA LYS A 254 7.61 22.94 -4.58
C LYS A 254 6.98 23.48 -3.27
N THR A 255 5.68 23.79 -3.30
CA THR A 255 4.92 24.32 -2.17
C THR A 255 4.25 23.26 -1.29
N HIS A 256 4.15 21.99 -1.75
CA HIS A 256 3.53 20.92 -0.96
C HIS A 256 4.54 20.25 -0.04
N GLN A 257 4.08 19.90 1.15
CA GLN A 257 4.86 19.15 2.13
C GLN A 257 4.28 17.72 2.26
N THR A 258 5.16 16.74 2.47
CA THR A 258 4.77 15.33 2.57
C THR A 258 4.33 15.01 4.00
N VAL A 259 3.13 14.45 4.17
CA VAL A 259 2.67 13.86 5.45
C VAL A 259 3.04 12.38 5.53
N LEU A 260 2.77 11.64 4.45
CA LEU A 260 3.07 10.20 4.33
C LEU A 260 3.95 9.98 3.10
N ASN A 261 5.06 9.28 3.30
CA ASN A 261 6.03 8.98 2.26
C ASN A 261 6.01 7.48 1.94
N PHE A 262 5.01 7.04 1.19
CA PHE A 262 4.77 5.63 0.88
C PHE A 262 5.03 5.25 -0.57
N SER A 263 5.27 6.23 -1.46
CA SER A 263 5.51 5.98 -2.89
C SER A 263 6.70 5.06 -3.15
N LYS A 264 7.71 5.11 -2.27
CA LYS A 264 8.94 4.32 -2.40
C LYS A 264 8.84 2.90 -1.85
N ILE A 265 7.75 2.55 -1.19
CA ILE A 265 7.54 1.21 -0.62
C ILE A 265 6.53 0.46 -1.45
N SER A 266 6.92 -0.72 -1.89
CA SER A 266 6.07 -1.65 -2.62
C SER A 266 5.60 -2.74 -1.66
N PRO A 267 4.32 -2.76 -1.26
CA PRO A 267 3.78 -3.80 -0.40
C PRO A 267 3.88 -5.18 -1.05
N ILE A 268 4.23 -6.17 -0.24
CA ILE A 268 4.25 -7.59 -0.64
C ILE A 268 3.55 -8.40 0.44
N MET A 269 2.72 -9.34 0.03
CA MET A 269 2.09 -10.33 0.90
C MET A 269 1.68 -11.57 0.13
N MET A 270 1.55 -12.69 0.82
CA MET A 270 0.93 -13.89 0.29
C MET A 270 -0.42 -14.14 0.95
N VAL A 271 -1.39 -14.53 0.14
CA VAL A 271 -2.78 -14.79 0.56
C VAL A 271 -3.19 -16.17 0.07
N PHE A 272 -3.83 -16.95 0.94
CA PHE A 272 -4.43 -18.23 0.55
C PHE A 272 -5.62 -18.56 1.46
N LYS A 273 -6.52 -19.37 0.95
CA LYS A 273 -7.66 -19.86 1.73
C LYS A 273 -7.20 -21.02 2.61
N ARG A 274 -7.57 -21.00 3.88
CA ARG A 274 -7.43 -22.14 4.78
C ARG A 274 -8.34 -23.30 4.36
#